data_538df1367d16d023d86298ca80efe94e
#
_entry.id   538df1367d16d023d86298ca80efe94e
#
_cell.length_a   1.000
_cell.length_b   1.000
_cell.length_c   1.000
_cell.angle_alpha   90.00
_cell.angle_beta   90.00
_cell.angle_gamma   90.00
#
_symmetry.space_group_name_H-M   'P 1'
#
loop_
_entity.id
_entity.type
_entity.pdbx_description
1 polymer ?
#
loop_
_entity_poly.entity_id
_entity_poly.type
_entity_poly.pdbx_seq_one_letter_code
_entity_poly.pdbx_strand_id
1 'polypeptide(L)'
;MPDHLMSTYKRLPVRFDHGEGIWLRDTENRQYLDALSGIAVCGLGHAHPAVTAAVCDQVGKLVHTSNLYGIELQSQLADRLCAVAEMERVFFANSGAEANEAAIKIARLYGHSRGITSPAII
;
A
#
# COMPACT_ATOMS: atom_id res chain seq x y z
N MET A 1 10.19 28.61 7.27
CA MET A 1 9.47 28.05 8.43
C MET A 1 10.33 26.96 9.03
N PRO A 2 10.37 26.78 10.35
CA PRO A 2 11.06 25.65 10.94
C PRO A 2 10.46 24.34 10.42
N ASP A 3 11.30 23.39 10.00
CA ASP A 3 10.86 22.07 9.57
C ASP A 3 10.68 21.21 10.83
N HIS A 4 9.45 20.85 11.15
CA HIS A 4 9.13 19.99 12.31
C HIS A 4 9.23 18.48 11.98
N LEU A 5 9.62 18.14 10.75
CA LEU A 5 9.82 16.75 10.35
C LEU A 5 11.21 16.28 10.79
N MET A 6 11.29 15.07 11.31
CA MET A 6 12.57 14.44 11.63
C MET A 6 13.45 14.34 10.37
N SER A 7 14.73 14.67 10.52
CA SER A 7 15.73 14.62 9.43
C SER A 7 16.19 13.19 9.11
N THR A 8 15.24 12.30 8.86
CA THR A 8 15.51 10.89 8.51
C THR A 8 15.93 10.70 7.06
N TYR A 9 15.64 11.68 6.20
CA TYR A 9 16.00 11.67 4.78
C TYR A 9 16.61 12.99 4.35
N LYS A 10 17.59 12.93 3.46
CA LYS A 10 18.12 14.11 2.76
C LYS A 10 17.21 14.40 1.57
N ARG A 11 16.21 15.27 1.76
CA ARG A 11 15.26 15.65 0.70
C ARG A 11 15.92 16.52 -0.36
N LEU A 12 15.50 16.32 -1.61
CA LEU A 12 15.84 17.24 -2.69
C LEU A 12 15.09 18.58 -2.50
N PRO A 13 15.66 19.71 -2.98
CA PRO A 13 15.06 21.05 -2.81
C PRO A 13 13.92 21.31 -3.80
N VAL A 14 13.01 20.36 -3.96
CA VAL A 14 11.85 20.44 -4.84
C VAL A 14 10.61 20.12 -4.02
N ARG A 15 9.54 20.87 -4.22
CA ARG A 15 8.22 20.62 -3.61
C ARG A 15 7.22 20.45 -4.71
N PHE A 16 6.70 19.25 -4.89
CA PHE A 16 5.63 18.98 -5.81
C PHE A 16 4.29 19.42 -5.22
N ASP A 17 3.44 20.00 -6.08
CA ASP A 17 2.11 20.48 -5.75
C ASP A 17 1.04 19.54 -6.31
N HIS A 18 1.15 19.15 -7.57
CA HIS A 18 0.22 18.23 -8.21
C HIS A 18 0.89 17.38 -9.29
N GLY A 19 0.16 16.36 -9.75
CA GLY A 19 0.61 15.47 -10.82
C GLY A 19 -0.55 15.00 -11.69
N GLU A 20 -0.25 14.71 -12.95
CA GLU A 20 -1.19 14.14 -13.91
C GLU A 20 -0.46 13.11 -14.79
N GLY A 21 -0.95 11.89 -14.83
CA GLY A 21 -0.29 10.80 -15.54
C GLY A 21 1.16 10.61 -15.08
N ILE A 22 2.11 10.77 -16.00
CA ILE A 22 3.54 10.65 -15.72
C ILE A 22 4.22 11.98 -15.35
N TRP A 23 3.46 13.06 -15.24
CA TRP A 23 4.01 14.40 -15.03
C TRP A 23 3.73 14.90 -13.62
N LEU A 24 4.75 15.52 -13.02
CA LEU A 24 4.66 16.26 -11.76
C LEU A 24 4.88 17.74 -12.00
N ARG A 25 4.23 18.59 -11.21
CA ARG A 25 4.48 20.03 -11.17
C ARG A 25 4.82 20.46 -9.75
N ASP A 26 5.84 21.32 -9.65
CA ASP A 26 6.23 21.90 -8.39
C ASP A 26 5.43 23.18 -8.07
N THR A 27 5.68 23.73 -6.90
CA THR A 27 5.05 24.98 -6.43
C THR A 27 5.39 26.22 -7.27
N GLU A 28 6.38 26.13 -8.16
CA GLU A 28 6.76 27.15 -9.13
C GLU A 28 6.23 26.84 -10.54
N ASN A 29 5.35 25.82 -10.66
CA ASN A 29 4.74 25.33 -11.89
C ASN A 29 5.74 24.76 -12.91
N ARG A 30 6.94 24.38 -12.50
CA ARG A 30 7.90 23.66 -13.34
C ARG A 30 7.45 22.21 -13.49
N GLN A 31 7.58 21.68 -14.69
CA GLN A 31 7.14 20.31 -15.02
C GLN A 31 8.32 19.34 -14.98
N TYR A 32 8.06 18.15 -14.41
CA TYR A 32 9.02 17.06 -14.29
C TYR A 32 8.40 15.75 -14.75
N LEU A 33 9.18 14.96 -15.47
CA LEU A 33 8.83 13.57 -15.78
C LEU A 33 9.07 12.72 -14.51
N ASP A 34 8.03 12.05 -14.02
CA ASP A 34 8.16 11.13 -12.89
C ASP A 34 8.53 9.72 -13.35
N ALA A 35 9.82 9.48 -13.52
CA ALA A 35 10.34 8.14 -13.81
C ALA A 35 10.49 7.25 -12.55
N LEU A 36 10.22 7.79 -11.36
CA LEU A 36 10.33 7.08 -10.09
C LEU A 36 8.99 6.53 -9.57
N SER A 37 7.88 7.16 -9.96
CA SER A 37 6.51 6.79 -9.58
C SER A 37 6.30 6.61 -8.07
N GLY A 38 6.94 7.47 -7.25
CA GLY A 38 6.89 7.33 -5.78
C GLY A 38 7.54 6.04 -5.28
N ILE A 39 8.60 5.56 -5.94
CA ILE A 39 9.23 4.24 -5.74
C ILE A 39 8.24 3.12 -6.07
N ALA A 40 7.77 3.11 -7.33
CA ALA A 40 6.85 2.14 -7.91
C ALA A 40 5.45 2.05 -7.24
N VAL A 41 5.01 3.11 -6.55
CA VAL A 41 3.69 3.17 -5.92
C VAL A 41 2.62 3.64 -6.89
N CYS A 42 2.91 4.68 -7.68
CA CYS A 42 1.97 5.29 -8.62
C CYS A 42 1.99 4.61 -10.00
N GLY A 43 1.84 3.28 -10.05
CA GLY A 43 1.95 2.50 -11.28
C GLY A 43 0.94 2.85 -12.38
N LEU A 44 -0.19 3.50 -12.03
CA LEU A 44 -1.19 4.01 -12.98
C LEU A 44 -0.99 5.50 -13.31
N GLY A 45 0.06 6.11 -12.77
CA GLY A 45 0.29 7.55 -12.86
C GLY A 45 -0.48 8.35 -11.81
N HIS A 46 -0.19 9.65 -11.78
CA HIS A 46 -0.81 10.60 -10.84
C HIS A 46 -2.23 10.95 -11.27
N ALA A 47 -3.12 11.14 -10.30
CA ALA A 47 -4.50 11.57 -10.50
C ALA A 47 -5.28 10.72 -11.52
N HIS A 48 -5.03 9.40 -11.58
CA HIS A 48 -5.72 8.52 -12.52
C HIS A 48 -7.26 8.63 -12.34
N PRO A 49 -8.02 8.98 -13.39
CA PRO A 49 -9.42 9.38 -13.23
C PRO A 49 -10.30 8.27 -12.64
N ALA A 50 -10.11 7.02 -13.03
CA ALA A 50 -10.89 5.92 -12.49
C ALA A 50 -10.58 5.65 -11.00
N VAL A 51 -9.32 5.78 -10.58
CA VAL A 51 -8.92 5.63 -9.17
C VAL A 51 -9.48 6.78 -8.35
N THR A 52 -9.33 8.01 -8.83
CA THR A 52 -9.86 9.20 -8.16
C THR A 52 -11.37 9.09 -7.97
N ALA A 53 -12.12 8.73 -9.03
CA ALA A 53 -13.57 8.58 -8.96
C ALA A 53 -13.98 7.48 -7.96
N ALA A 54 -13.33 6.32 -7.98
CA ALA A 54 -13.63 5.21 -7.07
C ALA A 54 -13.34 5.57 -5.61
N VAL A 55 -12.22 6.26 -5.33
CA VAL A 55 -11.88 6.71 -3.96
C VAL A 55 -12.86 7.76 -3.48
N CYS A 56 -13.20 8.76 -4.30
CA CYS A 56 -14.17 9.80 -3.93
C CYS A 56 -15.57 9.22 -3.67
N ASP A 57 -16.01 8.29 -4.49
CA ASP A 57 -17.30 7.60 -4.29
C ASP A 57 -17.31 6.79 -2.98
N GLN A 58 -16.27 6.00 -2.74
CA GLN A 58 -16.21 5.15 -1.56
C GLN A 58 -16.02 5.90 -0.25
N VAL A 59 -15.21 6.97 -0.24
CA VAL A 59 -15.00 7.77 0.98
C VAL A 59 -16.27 8.48 1.45
N GLY A 60 -17.19 8.77 0.50
CA GLY A 60 -18.51 9.31 0.80
C GLY A 60 -19.50 8.29 1.37
N LYS A 61 -19.21 7.00 1.32
CA LYS A 61 -20.06 5.90 1.79
C LYS A 61 -19.56 5.30 3.08
N LEU A 62 -18.32 4.81 3.09
CA LEU A 62 -17.76 4.07 4.21
C LEU A 62 -16.24 4.03 4.11
N VAL A 63 -15.55 4.46 5.17
CA VAL A 63 -14.07 4.45 5.24
C VAL A 63 -13.56 3.25 6.04
N HIS A 64 -14.11 2.99 7.22
CA HIS A 64 -13.62 1.94 8.12
C HIS A 64 -14.67 1.48 9.11
N THR A 65 -14.69 0.17 9.40
CA THR A 65 -15.61 -0.44 10.37
C THR A 65 -14.95 -1.43 11.33
N SER A 66 -13.63 -1.54 11.35
CA SER A 66 -12.90 -2.60 12.07
C SER A 66 -13.05 -4.00 11.43
N ASN A 67 -12.10 -4.89 11.74
CA ASN A 67 -12.12 -6.30 11.32
C ASN A 67 -13.19 -7.15 12.06
N LEU A 68 -13.98 -6.52 12.94
CA LEU A 68 -15.13 -7.17 13.60
C LEU A 68 -16.32 -7.34 12.65
N TYR A 69 -16.33 -6.62 11.54
CA TYR A 69 -17.43 -6.63 10.57
C TYR A 69 -16.91 -6.97 9.17
N GLY A 70 -17.77 -7.56 8.36
CA GLY A 70 -17.47 -7.81 6.95
C GLY A 70 -17.42 -6.50 6.15
N ILE A 71 -16.46 -6.40 5.25
CA ILE A 71 -16.31 -5.29 4.30
C ILE A 71 -16.33 -5.88 2.90
N GLU A 72 -17.37 -5.58 2.14
CA GLU A 72 -17.62 -6.16 0.83
C GLU A 72 -16.44 -5.96 -0.14
N LEU A 73 -15.91 -4.73 -0.24
CA LEU A 73 -14.77 -4.45 -1.12
C LEU A 73 -13.49 -5.19 -0.72
N GLN A 74 -13.31 -5.45 0.58
CA GLN A 74 -12.19 -6.24 1.06
C GLN A 74 -12.30 -7.70 0.59
N SER A 75 -13.50 -8.28 0.67
CA SER A 75 -13.77 -9.64 0.19
C SER A 75 -13.55 -9.74 -1.33
N GLN A 76 -14.10 -8.80 -2.10
CA GLN A 76 -13.91 -8.74 -3.55
C GLN A 76 -12.44 -8.61 -3.95
N LEU A 77 -11.65 -7.80 -3.23
CA LEU A 77 -10.22 -7.68 -3.47
C LEU A 77 -9.49 -8.98 -3.13
N ALA A 78 -9.86 -9.63 -2.01
CA ALA A 78 -9.30 -10.91 -1.61
C ALA A 78 -9.51 -11.98 -2.69
N ASP A 79 -10.74 -12.10 -3.22
CA ASP A 79 -11.07 -13.06 -4.28
C ASP A 79 -10.22 -12.84 -5.54
N ARG A 80 -10.07 -11.58 -5.96
CA ARG A 80 -9.26 -11.23 -7.13
C ARG A 80 -7.77 -11.54 -6.92
N LEU A 81 -7.23 -11.21 -5.75
CA LEU A 81 -5.83 -11.48 -5.42
C LEU A 81 -5.56 -12.99 -5.35
N CYS A 82 -6.44 -13.75 -4.71
CA CYS A 82 -6.34 -15.21 -4.66
C CYS A 82 -6.35 -15.84 -6.06
N ALA A 83 -7.24 -15.37 -6.93
CA ALA A 83 -7.32 -15.86 -8.30
C ALA A 83 -6.06 -15.56 -9.13
N VAL A 84 -5.48 -14.37 -9.00
CA VAL A 84 -4.27 -13.97 -9.75
C VAL A 84 -3.01 -14.64 -9.19
N ALA A 85 -2.94 -14.82 -7.86
CA ALA A 85 -1.78 -15.41 -7.19
C ALA A 85 -1.83 -16.95 -7.12
N GLU A 86 -2.93 -17.57 -7.56
CA GLU A 86 -3.19 -19.01 -7.40
C GLU A 86 -3.08 -19.46 -5.94
N MET A 87 -3.58 -18.64 -5.02
CA MET A 87 -3.58 -18.85 -3.58
C MET A 87 -5.01 -18.98 -3.04
N GLU A 88 -5.18 -19.62 -1.89
CA GLU A 88 -6.49 -19.83 -1.30
C GLU A 88 -6.94 -18.68 -0.38
N ARG A 89 -5.99 -17.94 0.17
CA ARG A 89 -6.27 -16.92 1.20
C ARG A 89 -5.30 -15.75 1.09
N VAL A 90 -5.77 -14.57 1.51
CA VAL A 90 -4.97 -13.35 1.62
C VAL A 90 -5.11 -12.76 3.02
N PHE A 91 -4.04 -12.19 3.53
CA PHE A 91 -4.02 -11.38 4.74
C PHE A 91 -3.67 -9.94 4.38
N PHE A 92 -4.52 -9.00 4.76
CA PHE A 92 -4.28 -7.57 4.55
C PHE A 92 -3.59 -6.95 5.75
N ALA A 93 -2.58 -6.14 5.50
CA ALA A 93 -1.82 -5.39 6.50
C ALA A 93 -1.60 -3.95 6.03
N ASN A 94 -1.23 -3.05 6.95
CA ASN A 94 -1.02 -1.64 6.63
C ASN A 94 0.35 -1.35 6.02
N SER A 95 1.29 -2.28 6.12
CA SER A 95 2.67 -2.09 5.67
C SER A 95 3.34 -3.41 5.31
N GLY A 96 4.43 -3.32 4.52
CA GLY A 96 5.27 -4.47 4.24
C GLY A 96 5.93 -5.07 5.50
N ALA A 97 6.23 -4.26 6.52
CA ALA A 97 6.75 -4.73 7.78
C ALA A 97 5.75 -5.62 8.52
N GLU A 98 4.48 -5.20 8.59
CA GLU A 98 3.41 -6.01 9.18
C GLU A 98 3.13 -7.27 8.38
N ALA A 99 3.16 -7.21 7.06
CA ALA A 99 3.00 -8.36 6.20
C ALA A 99 4.12 -9.39 6.40
N ASN A 100 5.38 -8.95 6.49
CA ASN A 100 6.51 -9.83 6.79
C ASN A 100 6.40 -10.44 8.18
N GLU A 101 6.00 -9.68 9.18
CA GLU A 101 5.79 -10.19 10.53
C GLU A 101 4.68 -11.26 10.57
N ALA A 102 3.59 -11.03 9.86
CA ALA A 102 2.53 -12.02 9.71
C ALA A 102 3.04 -13.30 9.02
N ALA A 103 3.81 -13.18 7.93
CA ALA A 103 4.40 -14.30 7.22
C ALA A 103 5.31 -15.15 8.13
N ILE A 104 6.17 -14.50 8.92
CA ILE A 104 7.04 -15.16 9.90
C ILE A 104 6.21 -15.91 10.96
N LYS A 105 5.18 -15.27 11.50
CA LYS A 105 4.29 -15.89 12.50
C LYS A 105 3.54 -17.09 11.92
N ILE A 106 3.01 -16.98 10.72
CA ILE A 106 2.31 -18.07 10.03
C ILE A 106 3.25 -19.24 9.77
N ALA A 107 4.45 -18.98 9.26
CA ALA A 107 5.45 -20.02 9.01
C ALA A 107 5.84 -20.77 10.29
N ARG A 108 6.07 -20.04 11.38
CA ARG A 108 6.37 -20.63 12.69
C ARG A 108 5.20 -21.44 13.26
N LEU A 109 3.99 -20.89 13.16
CA LEU A 109 2.77 -21.60 13.59
C LEU A 109 2.57 -22.90 12.81
N TYR A 110 2.78 -22.86 11.50
CA TYR A 110 2.76 -24.05 10.67
C TYR A 110 3.82 -25.07 11.10
N GLY A 111 5.06 -24.64 11.35
CA GLY A 111 6.13 -25.52 11.86
C GLY A 111 5.73 -26.21 13.16
N HIS A 112 5.16 -25.46 14.12
CA HIS A 112 4.64 -26.07 15.36
C HIS A 112 3.53 -27.06 15.11
N SER A 113 2.58 -26.78 14.22
CA SER A 113 1.50 -27.70 13.86
C SER A 113 2.01 -28.99 13.22
N ARG A 114 3.22 -28.97 12.67
CA ARG A 114 3.92 -30.16 12.12
C ARG A 114 4.81 -30.88 13.15
N GLY A 115 4.75 -30.49 14.42
CA GLY A 115 5.51 -31.09 15.50
C GLY A 115 6.96 -30.60 15.63
N ILE A 116 7.34 -29.53 14.92
CA ILE A 116 8.67 -28.92 15.05
C ILE A 116 8.70 -28.08 16.31
N THR A 117 9.51 -28.43 17.29
CA THR A 117 9.56 -27.77 18.59
C THR A 117 10.11 -26.33 18.49
N SER A 118 11.07 -26.08 17.60
CA SER A 118 11.70 -24.76 17.40
C SER A 118 11.85 -24.47 15.90
N PRO A 119 10.75 -24.08 15.20
CA PRO A 119 10.82 -23.79 13.79
C PRO A 119 11.67 -22.56 13.54
N ALA A 120 12.70 -22.71 12.69
CA ALA A 120 13.59 -21.66 12.22
C ALA A 120 13.18 -21.20 10.82
N ILE A 121 13.45 -19.94 10.53
CA ILE A 121 13.32 -19.33 9.20
C ILE A 121 14.72 -18.84 8.83
N ILE A 122 15.18 -19.20 7.63
CA ILE A 122 16.50 -18.86 7.11
C ILE A 122 16.34 -17.84 5.99
#